data_39b394fc0b4e3c5e0d40e0ea6fc9db0a
#
_entry.id   39b394fc0b4e3c5e0d40e0ea6fc9db0a
#
_cell.length_a   1.000
_cell.length_b   1.000
_cell.length_c   1.000
_cell.angle_alpha   90.00
_cell.angle_beta   90.00
_cell.angle_gamma   90.00
#
_symmetry.space_group_name_H-M   'P 1'
#
loop_
_entity.id
_entity.type
_entity.pdbx_description
1 polymer ?
#
loop_
_entity_poly.entity_id
_entity_poly.type
_entity_poly.pdbx_seq_one_letter_code
_entity_poly.pdbx_strand_id
1 'polypeptide(L)'
;KESSAASDVYKRQVRIICQFEEDIEAVASLIQKRSDMVIKSEKNYLKHIKQSGYRSYHLIIYYTVDTIKGPKKLQAEIQIRTMAMNFWATIEHSLQYKYKGDMPEHVAERLSKAADAINALDHEMSSVRNEIMDAQNSSQMQSNLVKDILINIENLYKIANKREIMKIQDEFLRVFKTKDLQQLKRFHRQLDIISEGYRAQAVYHHV
;
A
#
# COMPACT_ATOMS: atom_id res chain seq x y z
N LYS A 1 -2.70 36.84 -32.03
CA LYS A 1 -2.65 35.38 -32.34
C LYS A 1 -1.83 34.59 -31.29
N GLU A 2 -2.03 34.86 -30.01
CA GLU A 2 -1.40 34.07 -28.92
C GLU A 2 -2.36 33.04 -28.23
N SER A 3 -3.57 32.91 -28.77
CA SER A 3 -4.61 32.11 -28.13
C SER A 3 -4.57 30.61 -28.48
N SER A 4 -3.80 30.16 -29.50
CA SER A 4 -3.83 28.76 -29.92
C SER A 4 -2.77 27.87 -29.21
N ALA A 5 -1.69 28.46 -28.70
CA ALA A 5 -0.65 27.70 -28.00
C ALA A 5 -1.05 27.25 -26.60
N ALA A 6 -1.92 28.00 -25.91
CA ALA A 6 -2.40 27.64 -24.58
C ALA A 6 -3.38 26.45 -24.58
N SER A 7 -4.19 26.29 -25.65
CA SER A 7 -5.16 25.22 -25.75
C SER A 7 -4.55 23.84 -26.09
N ASP A 8 -3.40 23.83 -26.78
CA ASP A 8 -2.71 22.58 -27.16
C ASP A 8 -1.93 21.93 -25.99
N VAL A 9 -1.62 22.71 -24.97
CA VAL A 9 -0.90 22.22 -23.78
C VAL A 9 -1.73 21.24 -22.96
N TYR A 10 -3.05 21.38 -22.96
CA TYR A 10 -3.96 20.52 -22.18
C TYR A 10 -4.33 19.19 -22.86
N LYS A 11 -3.87 18.93 -24.09
CA LYS A 11 -4.18 17.68 -24.81
C LYS A 11 -3.29 16.48 -24.42
N ARG A 12 -2.18 16.73 -23.67
CA ARG A 12 -1.27 15.68 -23.24
C ARG A 12 -1.56 15.30 -21.79
N GLN A 13 -2.46 14.36 -21.62
CA GLN A 13 -2.91 13.90 -20.32
C GLN A 13 -2.67 12.40 -20.20
N VAL A 14 -2.07 12.00 -19.07
CA VAL A 14 -1.89 10.61 -18.67
C VAL A 14 -2.71 10.39 -17.42
N ARG A 15 -3.42 9.27 -17.33
CA ARG A 15 -4.11 8.84 -16.11
C ARG A 15 -3.46 7.61 -15.56
N ILE A 16 -3.21 7.63 -14.25
CA ILE A 16 -2.74 6.47 -13.47
C ILE A 16 -3.88 6.12 -12.53
N ILE A 17 -4.33 4.87 -12.63
CA ILE A 17 -5.43 4.36 -11.82
C ILE A 17 -4.84 3.43 -10.76
N CYS A 18 -5.02 3.80 -9.50
CA CYS A 18 -4.63 3.06 -8.33
C CYS A 18 -5.78 2.19 -7.81
N GLN A 19 -5.48 1.13 -7.10
CA GLN A 19 -6.50 0.31 -6.45
C GLN A 19 -7.01 0.97 -5.17
N PHE A 20 -6.10 1.57 -4.39
CA PHE A 20 -6.39 2.14 -3.08
C PHE A 20 -5.92 3.60 -3.00
N GLU A 21 -6.49 4.34 -2.04
CA GLU A 21 -6.22 5.76 -1.87
C GLU A 21 -4.74 6.02 -1.48
N GLU A 22 -4.17 5.18 -0.63
CA GLU A 22 -2.77 5.27 -0.19
C GLU A 22 -1.77 5.13 -1.33
N ASP A 23 -2.12 4.38 -2.37
CA ASP A 23 -1.27 4.19 -3.55
C ASP A 23 -1.09 5.49 -4.33
N ILE A 24 -2.03 6.45 -4.23
CA ILE A 24 -1.97 7.72 -4.96
C ILE A 24 -0.74 8.54 -4.50
N GLU A 25 -0.55 8.70 -3.20
CA GLU A 25 0.61 9.44 -2.67
C GLU A 25 1.92 8.69 -2.94
N ALA A 26 1.92 7.36 -2.88
CA ALA A 26 3.08 6.55 -3.21
C ALA A 26 3.49 6.72 -4.68
N VAL A 27 2.56 6.66 -5.62
CA VAL A 27 2.79 6.87 -7.06
C VAL A 27 3.25 8.32 -7.33
N ALA A 28 2.62 9.31 -6.71
CA ALA A 28 3.03 10.71 -6.83
C ALA A 28 4.49 10.90 -6.39
N SER A 29 4.87 10.30 -5.25
CA SER A 29 6.24 10.35 -4.72
C SER A 29 7.25 9.67 -5.66
N LEU A 30 6.87 8.56 -6.31
CA LEU A 30 7.72 7.90 -7.30
C LEU A 30 7.96 8.78 -8.52
N ILE A 31 6.93 9.49 -9.01
CA ILE A 31 7.05 10.41 -10.15
C ILE A 31 7.92 11.61 -9.78
N GLN A 32 7.75 12.17 -8.58
CA GLN A 32 8.54 13.31 -8.08
C GLN A 32 10.04 12.98 -7.96
N LYS A 33 10.40 11.74 -7.69
CA LYS A 33 11.80 11.28 -7.57
C LYS A 33 12.46 11.00 -8.92
N ARG A 34 11.73 11.05 -10.04
CA ARG A 34 12.30 10.78 -11.37
C ARG A 34 13.16 11.92 -11.85
N SER A 35 14.35 11.61 -12.38
CA SER A 35 15.30 12.57 -12.93
C SER A 35 14.98 13.02 -14.35
N ASP A 36 14.19 12.24 -15.09
CA ASP A 36 13.80 12.50 -16.48
C ASP A 36 12.57 13.39 -16.64
N MET A 37 11.95 13.76 -15.52
CA MET A 37 10.78 14.64 -15.47
C MET A 37 11.03 15.83 -14.54
N VAL A 38 10.52 16.98 -14.92
CA VAL A 38 10.57 18.20 -14.10
C VAL A 38 9.14 18.55 -13.68
N ILE A 39 8.87 18.55 -12.39
CA ILE A 39 7.56 18.95 -11.86
C ILE A 39 7.43 20.48 -12.00
N LYS A 40 6.42 20.93 -12.73
CA LYS A 40 6.07 22.35 -12.89
C LYS A 40 5.14 22.83 -11.79
N SER A 41 4.10 22.03 -11.49
CA SER A 41 3.12 22.33 -10.44
C SER A 41 2.40 21.08 -10.01
N GLU A 42 1.83 21.15 -8.82
CA GLU A 42 1.12 20.07 -8.15
C GLU A 42 -0.23 20.58 -7.65
N LYS A 43 -1.28 19.77 -7.75
CA LYS A 43 -2.61 20.04 -7.20
C LYS A 43 -3.15 18.78 -6.53
N ASN A 44 -3.23 18.82 -5.22
CA ASN A 44 -3.75 17.71 -4.42
C ASN A 44 -5.23 17.96 -4.08
N TYR A 45 -6.13 17.43 -4.90
CA TYR A 45 -7.57 17.48 -4.67
C TYR A 45 -8.08 16.36 -3.74
N LEU A 46 -7.21 15.55 -3.14
CA LEU A 46 -7.55 14.66 -2.03
C LEU A 46 -7.63 15.47 -0.74
N LYS A 47 -6.66 16.41 -0.54
CA LYS A 47 -6.60 17.30 0.63
C LYS A 47 -7.46 18.56 0.45
N HIS A 48 -7.55 19.07 -0.78
CA HIS A 48 -8.32 20.27 -1.14
C HIS A 48 -9.45 19.91 -2.10
N ILE A 49 -10.48 19.28 -1.55
CA ILE A 49 -11.63 18.75 -2.31
C ILE A 49 -12.34 19.90 -3.01
N LYS A 50 -12.69 19.72 -4.29
CA LYS A 50 -13.52 20.70 -5.00
C LYS A 50 -14.96 20.67 -4.50
N GLN A 51 -15.68 21.77 -4.63
CA GLN A 51 -17.09 21.89 -4.21
C GLN A 51 -17.99 20.83 -4.88
N SER A 52 -17.63 20.35 -6.09
CA SER A 52 -18.34 19.24 -6.78
C SER A 52 -18.11 17.87 -6.15
N GLY A 53 -17.22 17.74 -5.16
CA GLY A 53 -16.77 16.45 -4.63
C GLY A 53 -15.62 15.79 -5.43
N TYR A 54 -15.13 16.45 -6.48
CA TYR A 54 -14.03 15.93 -7.30
C TYR A 54 -12.76 15.72 -6.51
N ARG A 55 -12.16 14.52 -6.63
CA ARG A 55 -10.92 14.09 -6.01
C ARG A 55 -9.94 13.56 -7.04
N SER A 56 -8.69 13.96 -6.95
CA SER A 56 -7.59 13.50 -7.80
C SER A 56 -6.28 14.14 -7.35
N TYR A 57 -5.17 13.51 -7.67
CA TYR A 57 -3.86 14.13 -7.53
C TYR A 57 -3.33 14.48 -8.93
N HIS A 58 -2.95 15.74 -9.14
CA HIS A 58 -2.50 16.22 -10.45
C HIS A 58 -1.04 16.69 -10.37
N LEU A 59 -0.22 16.21 -11.29
CA LEU A 59 1.12 16.68 -11.53
C LEU A 59 1.21 17.28 -12.94
N ILE A 60 1.61 18.53 -13.03
CA ILE A 60 2.00 19.12 -14.31
C ILE A 60 3.51 18.96 -14.43
N ILE A 61 3.95 18.27 -15.45
CA ILE A 61 5.34 17.93 -15.68
C ILE A 61 5.85 18.51 -16.99
N TYR A 62 7.17 18.73 -17.05
CA TYR A 62 7.91 18.82 -18.29
C TYR A 62 8.67 17.52 -18.51
N TYR A 63 8.56 17.00 -19.72
CA TYR A 63 9.27 15.81 -20.19
C TYR A 63 9.93 16.10 -21.54
N THR A 64 11.19 15.69 -21.72
CA THR A 64 11.91 15.87 -22.98
C THR A 64 11.77 14.62 -23.82
N VAL A 65 11.29 14.77 -25.04
CA VAL A 65 11.14 13.69 -26.05
C VAL A 65 12.11 13.95 -27.18
N ASP A 66 12.80 12.92 -27.61
CA ASP A 66 13.63 12.98 -28.81
C ASP A 66 12.73 12.92 -30.05
N THR A 67 12.91 13.89 -30.94
CA THR A 67 12.16 13.95 -32.21
C THR A 67 13.15 14.01 -33.37
N ILE A 68 12.66 13.78 -34.59
CA ILE A 68 13.45 13.89 -35.84
C ILE A 68 14.12 15.27 -35.97
N LYS A 69 13.53 16.31 -35.34
CA LYS A 69 14.05 17.67 -35.32
C LYS A 69 14.90 18.00 -34.07
N GLY A 70 15.31 16.97 -33.31
CA GLY A 70 16.03 17.10 -32.05
C GLY A 70 15.12 17.01 -30.81
N PRO A 71 15.71 17.12 -29.60
CA PRO A 71 14.97 17.01 -28.35
C PRO A 71 13.96 18.16 -28.20
N LYS A 72 12.71 17.79 -27.83
CA LYS A 72 11.62 18.73 -27.60
C LYS A 72 11.07 18.59 -26.19
N LYS A 73 11.08 19.69 -25.43
CA LYS A 73 10.46 19.75 -24.09
C LYS A 73 8.94 19.89 -24.24
N LEU A 74 8.21 18.92 -23.67
CA LEU A 74 6.74 18.88 -23.69
C LEU A 74 6.20 19.07 -22.29
N GLN A 75 5.07 19.78 -22.17
CA GLN A 75 4.29 19.81 -20.94
C GLN A 75 3.19 18.73 -21.03
N ALA A 76 3.04 17.98 -19.93
CA ALA A 76 1.98 16.98 -19.78
C ALA A 76 1.37 17.07 -18.38
N GLU A 77 0.12 16.62 -18.26
CA GLU A 77 -0.59 16.46 -16.98
C GLU A 77 -0.69 14.98 -16.65
N ILE A 78 -0.28 14.61 -15.44
CA ILE A 78 -0.50 13.27 -14.89
C ILE A 78 -1.58 13.39 -13.83
N GLN A 79 -2.67 12.65 -14.01
CA GLN A 79 -3.77 12.55 -13.06
C GLN A 79 -3.70 11.18 -12.39
N ILE A 80 -3.63 11.16 -11.06
CA ILE A 80 -3.55 9.93 -10.26
C ILE A 80 -4.84 9.84 -9.45
N ARG A 81 -5.54 8.70 -9.52
CA ARG A 81 -6.86 8.48 -8.94
C ARG A 81 -7.03 7.03 -8.55
N THR A 82 -7.99 6.75 -7.67
CA THR A 82 -8.53 5.40 -7.53
C THR A 82 -9.45 5.03 -8.69
N MET A 83 -9.82 3.76 -8.79
CA MET A 83 -10.82 3.29 -9.76
C MET A 83 -12.18 3.98 -9.53
N ALA A 84 -12.60 4.12 -8.27
CA ALA A 84 -13.87 4.73 -7.90
C ALA A 84 -13.88 6.24 -8.19
N MET A 85 -12.80 6.96 -7.86
CA MET A 85 -12.64 8.38 -8.24
C MET A 85 -12.67 8.58 -9.75
N ASN A 86 -12.04 7.68 -10.52
CA ASN A 86 -12.03 7.76 -11.97
C ASN A 86 -13.42 7.50 -12.57
N PHE A 87 -14.15 6.53 -12.02
CA PHE A 87 -15.53 6.25 -12.41
C PHE A 87 -16.40 7.51 -12.24
N TRP A 88 -16.41 8.10 -11.05
CA TRP A 88 -17.19 9.31 -10.78
C TRP A 88 -16.81 10.48 -11.69
N ALA A 89 -15.49 10.77 -11.79
CA ALA A 89 -15.01 11.89 -12.60
C ALA A 89 -15.34 11.73 -14.10
N THR A 90 -15.36 10.50 -14.60
CA THR A 90 -15.72 10.22 -16.01
C THR A 90 -17.20 10.48 -16.27
N ILE A 91 -18.06 10.07 -15.34
CA ILE A 91 -19.51 10.29 -15.45
C ILE A 91 -19.84 11.77 -15.29
N GLU A 92 -19.31 12.42 -14.23
CA GLU A 92 -19.51 13.85 -13.97
C GLU A 92 -19.14 14.68 -15.21
N HIS A 93 -17.94 14.46 -15.76
CA HIS A 93 -17.50 15.16 -16.97
C HIS A 93 -18.42 14.90 -18.17
N SER A 94 -18.88 13.66 -18.34
CA SER A 94 -19.82 13.31 -19.43
C SER A 94 -21.18 14.01 -19.28
N LEU A 95 -21.69 14.10 -18.06
CA LEU A 95 -22.93 14.79 -17.75
C LEU A 95 -22.80 16.29 -17.96
N GLN A 96 -21.73 16.91 -17.46
CA GLN A 96 -21.45 18.33 -17.67
C GLN A 96 -21.31 18.69 -19.17
N TYR A 97 -20.61 17.84 -19.95
CA TYR A 97 -20.45 18.07 -21.38
C TYR A 97 -21.75 17.98 -22.17
N LYS A 98 -22.65 17.06 -21.79
CA LYS A 98 -23.97 16.90 -22.43
C LYS A 98 -24.97 18.01 -22.06
N TYR A 99 -24.81 18.56 -20.87
CA TYR A 99 -25.67 19.63 -20.35
C TYR A 99 -25.08 21.00 -20.73
N LYS A 100 -25.62 21.62 -21.77
CA LYS A 100 -25.10 22.88 -22.33
C LYS A 100 -25.47 24.15 -21.53
N GLY A 101 -26.06 24.03 -20.36
CA GLY A 101 -26.47 25.14 -19.48
C GLY A 101 -25.85 25.02 -18.08
N ASP A 102 -26.20 25.94 -17.20
CA ASP A 102 -25.85 25.86 -15.79
C ASP A 102 -26.56 24.66 -15.15
N MET A 103 -25.79 23.78 -14.54
CA MET A 103 -26.32 22.58 -13.89
C MET A 103 -27.27 22.97 -12.76
N PRO A 104 -28.51 22.44 -12.73
CA PRO A 104 -29.42 22.73 -11.63
C PRO A 104 -28.82 22.34 -10.28
N GLU A 105 -29.01 23.19 -9.27
CA GLU A 105 -28.41 23.04 -7.93
C GLU A 105 -28.70 21.66 -7.33
N HIS A 106 -29.94 21.19 -7.42
CA HIS A 106 -30.32 19.87 -6.91
C HIS A 106 -29.60 18.71 -7.58
N VAL A 107 -29.16 18.86 -8.86
CA VAL A 107 -28.38 17.85 -9.59
C VAL A 107 -26.92 17.92 -9.13
N ALA A 108 -26.37 19.12 -8.96
CA ALA A 108 -25.03 19.33 -8.43
C ALA A 108 -24.88 18.75 -7.02
N GLU A 109 -25.86 18.95 -6.14
CA GLU A 109 -25.90 18.34 -4.81
C GLU A 109 -25.92 16.80 -4.85
N ARG A 110 -26.70 16.22 -5.77
CA ARG A 110 -26.75 14.76 -5.93
C ARG A 110 -25.42 14.20 -6.43
N LEU A 111 -24.74 14.90 -7.33
CA LEU A 111 -23.40 14.52 -7.80
C LEU A 111 -22.38 14.61 -6.66
N SER A 112 -22.44 15.64 -5.83
CA SER A 112 -21.59 15.76 -4.64
C SER A 112 -21.82 14.62 -3.65
N LYS A 113 -23.08 14.29 -3.34
CA LYS A 113 -23.43 13.14 -2.48
C LYS A 113 -22.94 11.81 -3.05
N ALA A 114 -22.99 11.64 -4.39
CA ALA A 114 -22.43 10.46 -5.05
C ALA A 114 -20.89 10.40 -4.92
N ALA A 115 -20.21 11.56 -4.98
CA ALA A 115 -18.76 11.61 -4.72
C ALA A 115 -18.41 11.21 -3.28
N ASP A 116 -19.21 11.64 -2.30
CA ASP A 116 -19.02 11.25 -0.90
C ASP A 116 -19.22 9.75 -0.67
N ALA A 117 -20.23 9.15 -1.30
CA ALA A 117 -20.47 7.72 -1.24
C ALA A 117 -19.31 6.90 -1.85
N ILE A 118 -18.76 7.38 -2.96
CA ILE A 118 -17.58 6.77 -3.60
C ILE A 118 -16.34 6.88 -2.73
N ASN A 119 -16.16 8.03 -2.07
CA ASN A 119 -15.05 8.19 -1.13
C ASN A 119 -15.19 7.26 0.09
N ALA A 120 -16.38 7.10 0.61
CA ALA A 120 -16.64 6.15 1.70
C ALA A 120 -16.33 4.71 1.27
N LEU A 121 -16.68 4.34 0.03
CA LEU A 121 -16.35 3.04 -0.54
C LEU A 121 -14.83 2.83 -0.67
N ASP A 122 -14.08 3.80 -1.19
CA ASP A 122 -12.63 3.75 -1.30
C ASP A 122 -11.97 3.55 0.08
N HIS A 123 -12.43 4.30 1.08
CA HIS A 123 -11.93 4.21 2.44
C HIS A 123 -12.21 2.83 3.07
N GLU A 124 -13.41 2.29 2.88
CA GLU A 124 -13.78 0.96 3.36
C GLU A 124 -12.92 -0.13 2.70
N MET A 125 -12.69 -0.04 1.39
CA MET A 125 -11.84 -0.99 0.67
C MET A 125 -10.39 -0.94 1.15
N SER A 126 -9.85 0.24 1.46
CA SER A 126 -8.53 0.40 2.06
C SER A 126 -8.46 -0.23 3.45
N SER A 127 -9.50 -0.07 4.28
CA SER A 127 -9.60 -0.69 5.60
C SER A 127 -9.58 -2.21 5.51
N VAL A 128 -10.42 -2.79 4.65
CA VAL A 128 -10.47 -4.25 4.41
C VAL A 128 -9.12 -4.79 3.94
N ARG A 129 -8.45 -4.08 3.00
CA ARG A 129 -7.09 -4.45 2.56
C ARG A 129 -6.12 -4.50 3.75
N ASN A 130 -6.11 -3.48 4.59
CA ASN A 130 -5.19 -3.39 5.72
C ASN A 130 -5.45 -4.51 6.73
N GLU A 131 -6.70 -4.83 7.04
CA GLU A 131 -7.06 -5.96 7.88
C GLU A 131 -6.58 -7.30 7.32
N ILE A 132 -6.71 -7.51 6.01
CA ILE A 132 -6.22 -8.73 5.35
C ILE A 132 -4.69 -8.80 5.42
N MET A 133 -3.99 -7.68 5.17
CA MET A 133 -2.53 -7.62 5.24
C MET A 133 -2.02 -7.90 6.67
N ASP A 134 -2.69 -7.36 7.69
CA ASP A 134 -2.35 -7.60 9.09
C ASP A 134 -2.57 -9.07 9.48
N ALA A 135 -3.67 -9.66 9.03
CA ALA A 135 -3.95 -11.09 9.25
C ALA A 135 -2.89 -11.99 8.57
N GLN A 136 -2.50 -11.66 7.33
CA GLN A 136 -1.46 -12.39 6.60
C GLN A 136 -0.09 -12.27 7.28
N ASN A 137 0.30 -11.06 7.70
CA ASN A 137 1.55 -10.80 8.41
C ASN A 137 1.60 -11.57 9.74
N SER A 138 0.50 -11.58 10.49
CA SER A 138 0.38 -12.35 11.73
C SER A 138 0.53 -13.85 11.49
N SER A 139 -0.12 -14.40 10.46
CA SER A 139 -0.02 -15.80 10.08
C SER A 139 1.40 -16.18 9.65
N GLN A 140 2.04 -15.34 8.84
CA GLN A 140 3.42 -15.57 8.40
C GLN A 140 4.40 -15.55 9.57
N MET A 141 4.24 -14.59 10.50
CA MET A 141 5.05 -14.51 11.72
C MET A 141 4.89 -15.76 12.58
N GLN A 142 3.66 -16.25 12.76
CA GLN A 142 3.40 -17.49 13.49
C GLN A 142 4.08 -18.69 12.81
N SER A 143 3.98 -18.82 11.49
CA SER A 143 4.61 -19.90 10.73
C SER A 143 6.15 -19.88 10.85
N ASN A 144 6.77 -18.71 10.76
CA ASN A 144 8.21 -18.58 10.93
C ASN A 144 8.64 -18.97 12.34
N LEU A 145 7.94 -18.50 13.35
CA LEU A 145 8.22 -18.79 14.75
C LEU A 145 8.12 -20.30 15.05
N VAL A 146 7.12 -20.97 14.50
CA VAL A 146 6.98 -22.44 14.62
C VAL A 146 8.18 -23.15 13.99
N LYS A 147 8.63 -22.73 12.81
CA LYS A 147 9.83 -23.29 12.16
C LYS A 147 11.06 -23.13 13.02
N ASP A 148 11.29 -21.93 13.58
CA ASP A 148 12.45 -21.66 14.45
C ASP A 148 12.42 -22.51 15.72
N ILE A 149 11.24 -22.67 16.34
CA ILE A 149 11.06 -23.58 17.49
C ILE A 149 11.40 -25.02 17.14
N LEU A 150 10.90 -25.52 16.00
CA LEU A 150 11.17 -26.91 15.57
C LEU A 150 12.66 -27.15 15.29
N ILE A 151 13.34 -26.19 14.65
CA ILE A 151 14.78 -26.24 14.40
C ILE A 151 15.54 -26.27 15.73
N ASN A 152 15.15 -25.44 16.69
CA ASN A 152 15.77 -25.40 18.03
C ASN A 152 15.57 -26.73 18.76
N ILE A 153 14.38 -27.30 18.73
CA ILE A 153 14.10 -28.63 19.33
C ILE A 153 14.95 -29.70 18.65
N GLU A 154 15.07 -29.69 17.31
CA GLU A 154 15.89 -30.63 16.56
C GLU A 154 17.38 -30.51 16.96
N ASN A 155 17.91 -29.30 17.12
CA ASN A 155 19.27 -29.09 17.56
C ASN A 155 19.51 -29.58 18.98
N LEU A 156 18.54 -29.43 19.89
CA LEU A 156 18.60 -29.96 21.25
C LEU A 156 18.67 -31.51 21.31
N TYR A 157 18.10 -32.22 20.33
CA TYR A 157 18.23 -33.68 20.25
C TYR A 157 19.66 -34.17 20.21
N LYS A 158 20.60 -33.35 19.74
CA LYS A 158 22.02 -33.68 19.63
C LYS A 158 22.81 -33.53 20.92
N ILE A 159 22.30 -32.72 21.86
CA ILE A 159 23.07 -32.26 23.04
C ILE A 159 22.31 -32.42 24.37
N ALA A 160 20.98 -32.59 24.34
CA ALA A 160 20.15 -32.67 25.54
C ALA A 160 19.64 -34.09 25.82
N ASN A 161 19.20 -34.33 27.07
CA ASN A 161 18.64 -35.60 27.50
C ASN A 161 17.26 -35.82 26.88
N LYS A 162 17.01 -37.05 26.36
CA LYS A 162 15.74 -37.45 25.72
C LYS A 162 14.50 -37.15 26.57
N ARG A 163 14.60 -37.25 27.89
CA ARG A 163 13.47 -37.00 28.82
C ARG A 163 13.07 -35.53 28.87
N GLU A 164 14.03 -34.63 28.75
CA GLU A 164 13.82 -33.19 28.74
C GLU A 164 13.26 -32.71 27.40
N ILE A 165 13.77 -33.30 26.31
CA ILE A 165 13.24 -33.01 24.98
C ILE A 165 11.77 -33.37 24.87
N MET A 166 11.36 -34.53 25.42
CA MET A 166 9.94 -34.91 25.44
C MET A 166 9.09 -33.90 26.20
N LYS A 167 9.57 -33.37 27.32
CA LYS A 167 8.84 -32.32 28.06
C LYS A 167 8.70 -31.02 27.25
N ILE A 168 9.77 -30.61 26.57
CA ILE A 168 9.77 -29.42 25.69
C ILE A 168 8.80 -29.60 24.54
N GLN A 169 8.75 -30.78 23.93
CA GLN A 169 7.80 -31.11 22.87
C GLN A 169 6.33 -31.08 23.35
N ASP A 170 6.07 -31.67 24.52
CA ASP A 170 4.73 -31.66 25.09
C ASP A 170 4.26 -30.24 25.43
N GLU A 171 5.15 -29.39 25.93
CA GLU A 171 4.85 -28.00 26.19
C GLU A 171 4.64 -27.21 24.90
N PHE A 172 5.50 -27.41 23.89
CA PHE A 172 5.29 -26.83 22.57
C PHE A 172 3.92 -27.18 21.99
N LEU A 173 3.51 -28.46 22.03
CA LEU A 173 2.23 -28.90 21.53
C LEU A 173 1.05 -28.26 22.28
N ARG A 174 1.18 -28.04 23.60
CA ARG A 174 0.17 -27.31 24.38
C ARG A 174 0.06 -25.87 23.92
N VAL A 175 1.19 -25.15 23.85
CA VAL A 175 1.24 -23.76 23.40
C VAL A 175 0.74 -23.61 21.96
N PHE A 176 1.14 -24.49 21.07
CA PHE A 176 0.71 -24.47 19.66
C PHE A 176 -0.82 -24.63 19.50
N LYS A 177 -1.44 -25.49 20.32
CA LYS A 177 -2.91 -25.68 20.32
C LYS A 177 -3.69 -24.43 20.74
N THR A 178 -3.10 -23.52 21.52
CA THR A 178 -3.79 -22.29 21.95
C THR A 178 -3.95 -21.28 20.81
N LYS A 179 -3.17 -21.41 19.72
CA LYS A 179 -3.08 -20.46 18.62
C LYS A 179 -2.72 -19.03 19.06
N ASP A 180 -2.20 -18.86 20.25
CA ASP A 180 -1.81 -17.57 20.82
C ASP A 180 -0.34 -17.26 20.45
N LEU A 181 -0.17 -16.26 19.57
CA LEU A 181 1.15 -15.82 19.11
C LEU A 181 2.04 -15.32 20.28
N GLN A 182 1.47 -14.73 21.32
CA GLN A 182 2.23 -14.23 22.46
C GLN A 182 2.77 -15.38 23.31
N GLN A 183 1.98 -16.41 23.53
CA GLN A 183 2.43 -17.61 24.23
C GLN A 183 3.52 -18.31 23.43
N LEU A 184 3.37 -18.39 22.11
CA LEU A 184 4.38 -18.98 21.22
C LEU A 184 5.71 -18.21 21.27
N LYS A 185 5.67 -16.86 21.28
CA LYS A 185 6.84 -16.00 21.42
C LYS A 185 7.53 -16.17 22.80
N ARG A 186 6.75 -16.35 23.87
CA ARG A 186 7.30 -16.62 25.20
C ARG A 186 8.00 -17.97 25.24
N PHE A 187 7.37 -19.00 24.72
CA PHE A 187 7.94 -20.34 24.63
C PHE A 187 9.23 -20.34 23.82
N HIS A 188 9.27 -19.69 22.66
CA HIS A 188 10.49 -19.57 21.84
C HIS A 188 11.66 -18.95 22.64
N ARG A 189 11.42 -17.85 23.33
CA ARG A 189 12.46 -17.21 24.18
C ARG A 189 12.96 -18.12 25.30
N GLN A 190 12.08 -18.87 25.95
CA GLN A 190 12.45 -19.84 26.97
C GLN A 190 13.30 -20.98 26.37
N LEU A 191 12.92 -21.45 25.18
CA LEU A 191 13.65 -22.49 24.46
C LEU A 191 15.05 -22.01 24.05
N ASP A 192 15.22 -20.76 23.63
CA ASP A 192 16.52 -20.18 23.31
C ASP A 192 17.44 -20.18 24.53
N ILE A 193 16.96 -19.75 25.69
CA ILE A 193 17.72 -19.77 26.95
C ILE A 193 18.14 -21.21 27.30
N ILE A 194 17.25 -22.17 27.20
CA ILE A 194 17.56 -23.59 27.45
C ILE A 194 18.63 -24.08 26.47
N SER A 195 18.48 -23.75 25.19
CA SER A 195 19.43 -24.17 24.12
C SER A 195 20.82 -23.57 24.36
N GLU A 196 20.92 -22.32 24.78
CA GLU A 196 22.20 -21.69 25.13
C GLU A 196 22.84 -22.36 26.33
N GLY A 197 22.07 -22.71 27.36
CA GLY A 197 22.56 -23.44 28.53
C GLY A 197 23.18 -24.80 28.15
N TYR A 198 22.52 -25.57 27.30
CA TYR A 198 23.07 -26.87 26.82
C TYR A 198 24.32 -26.70 25.96
N ARG A 199 24.36 -25.69 25.07
CA ARG A 199 25.56 -25.39 24.28
C ARG A 199 26.75 -25.04 25.14
N ALA A 200 26.55 -24.22 26.16
CA ALA A 200 27.61 -23.86 27.12
C ALA A 200 28.16 -25.09 27.86
N GLN A 201 27.28 -26.00 28.32
CA GLN A 201 27.71 -27.24 29.00
C GLN A 201 28.47 -28.19 28.07
N ALA A 202 28.05 -28.31 26.81
CA ALA A 202 28.72 -29.17 25.82
C ALA A 202 30.14 -28.71 25.50
N VAL A 203 30.44 -27.41 25.56
CA VAL A 203 31.79 -26.86 25.36
C VAL A 203 32.70 -27.23 26.54
N TYR A 204 32.20 -27.27 27.77
CA TYR A 204 32.99 -27.63 28.98
C TYR A 204 33.31 -29.11 29.09
N HIS A 205 32.61 -30.01 28.38
CA HIS A 205 32.88 -31.46 28.40
C HIS A 205 33.89 -31.91 27.33
N HIS A 206 34.37 -31.01 26.48
CA HIS A 206 35.34 -31.27 25.43
C HIS A 206 36.73 -30.64 25.73
N VAL A 207 36.95 -30.12 26.94
CA VAL A 207 38.24 -29.65 27.45
C VAL A 207 38.66 -30.59 28.58
#